data_96e2572e79166908d33a88422234a741
#
_entry.id   96e2572e79166908d33a88422234a741
#
_cell.length_a   1.000
_cell.length_b   1.000
_cell.length_c   1.000
_cell.angle_alpha   90.00
_cell.angle_beta   90.00
_cell.angle_gamma   90.00
#
_symmetry.space_group_name_H-M   'P 1'
#
loop_
_entity.id
_entity.type
_entity.pdbx_description
1 polymer ?
#
loop_
_entity_poly.entity_id
_entity_poly.type
_entity_poly.pdbx_seq_one_letter_code
_entity_poly.pdbx_strand_id
1 'polypeptide(L)'
;MSAVETVLRRDRLVVTGALAGVTALAWVYILRLAGAPDMGGMDMSGWRMLPAGLSAVMVPAGQPWTPLEFGFTFAMWAVMMIGMMTPSAAPLALIYARAGQITRATHPFAATGWLVLGYLLMWSAFALGATAIQWALDRSAWLDWDMTVTQRVASAFLMVAGVYQWTPLKHVCLAACQSPLAFIHKLGGFRGDASGAIATGLRHGAYCLGCCWALMTLLFVGGVMNPVWIAVLAGFALLEKIAPIGPWFSRAVGAVLILAALALIS
;
A
#
# COMPACT_ATOMS: atom_id res chain seq x y z
N MET A 1 28.95 -23.61 13.31
CA MET A 1 28.33 -22.27 13.10
C MET A 1 29.14 -21.27 13.89
N SER A 2 29.67 -20.22 13.24
CA SER A 2 30.44 -19.19 13.93
C SER A 2 29.47 -18.28 14.74
N ALA A 3 30.00 -17.68 15.84
CA ALA A 3 29.22 -16.73 16.65
C ALA A 3 28.64 -15.61 15.79
N VAL A 4 29.36 -15.19 14.73
CA VAL A 4 28.91 -14.20 13.74
C VAL A 4 27.70 -14.68 12.98
N GLU A 5 27.65 -15.93 12.55
CA GLU A 5 26.53 -16.54 11.82
C GLU A 5 25.24 -16.59 12.68
N THR A 6 25.40 -16.88 13.97
CA THR A 6 24.31 -16.90 14.94
C THR A 6 23.72 -15.53 15.17
N VAL A 7 24.57 -14.50 15.33
CA VAL A 7 24.11 -13.09 15.47
C VAL A 7 23.39 -12.61 14.20
N LEU A 8 23.97 -12.83 13.02
CA LEU A 8 23.36 -12.43 11.75
C LEU A 8 21.99 -13.10 11.49
N ARG A 9 21.85 -14.35 11.93
CA ARG A 9 20.58 -15.09 11.83
C ARG A 9 19.53 -14.52 12.78
N ARG A 10 19.92 -14.21 14.02
CA ARG A 10 19.02 -13.61 15.03
C ARG A 10 18.45 -12.27 14.57
N ASP A 11 19.28 -11.44 13.95
CA ASP A 11 18.90 -10.11 13.52
C ASP A 11 17.93 -10.11 12.34
N ARG A 12 18.16 -11.02 11.38
CA ARG A 12 17.19 -11.27 10.30
C ARG A 12 15.84 -11.71 10.86
N LEU A 13 15.82 -12.58 11.85
CA LEU A 13 14.61 -13.07 12.49
C LEU A 13 13.85 -11.94 13.18
N VAL A 14 14.54 -11.03 13.87
CA VAL A 14 13.90 -9.88 14.55
C VAL A 14 13.26 -8.95 13.54
N VAL A 15 13.97 -8.53 12.50
CA VAL A 15 13.42 -7.60 11.48
C VAL A 15 12.29 -8.28 10.70
N THR A 16 12.48 -9.52 10.24
CA THR A 16 11.45 -10.26 9.51
C THR A 16 10.22 -10.51 10.38
N GLY A 17 10.42 -10.90 11.63
CA GLY A 17 9.34 -11.13 12.60
C GLY A 17 8.54 -9.86 12.89
N ALA A 18 9.21 -8.73 13.06
CA ALA A 18 8.54 -7.44 13.28
C ALA A 18 7.70 -7.02 12.05
N LEU A 19 8.25 -7.11 10.83
CA LEU A 19 7.54 -6.78 9.60
C LEU A 19 6.38 -7.75 9.35
N ALA A 20 6.59 -9.06 9.57
CA ALA A 20 5.53 -10.07 9.45
C ALA A 20 4.41 -9.83 10.48
N GLY A 21 4.77 -9.50 11.72
CA GLY A 21 3.81 -9.17 12.78
C GLY A 21 2.95 -7.96 12.43
N VAL A 22 3.57 -6.87 11.98
CA VAL A 22 2.84 -5.66 11.54
C VAL A 22 1.91 -5.98 10.37
N THR A 23 2.41 -6.73 9.38
CA THR A 23 1.61 -7.16 8.23
C THR A 23 0.43 -8.03 8.67
N ALA A 24 0.66 -9.03 9.54
CA ALA A 24 -0.39 -9.91 10.03
C ALA A 24 -1.48 -9.14 10.81
N LEU A 25 -1.07 -8.23 11.69
CA LEU A 25 -2.01 -7.39 12.46
C LEU A 25 -2.85 -6.51 11.53
N ALA A 26 -2.24 -5.92 10.49
CA ALA A 26 -2.95 -5.13 9.50
C ALA A 26 -3.97 -5.99 8.73
N TRP A 27 -3.60 -7.21 8.32
CA TRP A 27 -4.53 -8.15 7.66
C TRP A 27 -5.64 -8.63 8.58
N VAL A 28 -5.37 -8.88 9.86
CA VAL A 28 -6.42 -9.20 10.85
C VAL A 28 -7.43 -8.05 10.94
N TYR A 29 -6.94 -6.81 10.98
CA TYR A 29 -7.80 -5.63 10.96
C TYR A 29 -8.66 -5.56 9.69
N ILE A 30 -8.06 -5.73 8.51
CA ILE A 30 -8.76 -5.71 7.22
C ILE A 30 -9.85 -6.78 7.18
N LEU A 31 -9.54 -8.02 7.58
CA LEU A 31 -10.48 -9.13 7.58
C LEU A 31 -11.63 -8.93 8.58
N ARG A 32 -11.35 -8.34 9.75
CA ARG A 32 -12.38 -7.98 10.73
C ARG A 32 -13.34 -6.93 10.18
N LEU A 33 -12.78 -5.93 9.51
CA LEU A 33 -13.58 -4.84 8.95
C LEU A 33 -14.41 -5.31 7.73
N ALA A 34 -13.83 -6.18 6.89
CA ALA A 34 -14.51 -6.77 5.74
C ALA A 34 -15.58 -7.82 6.11
N GLY A 35 -15.52 -8.38 7.32
CA GLY A 35 -16.52 -9.31 7.86
C GLY A 35 -17.79 -8.63 8.37
N ALA A 36 -18.14 -7.46 7.82
CA ALA A 36 -19.44 -6.84 8.08
C ALA A 36 -20.59 -7.81 7.73
N PRO A 37 -21.72 -7.79 8.48
CA PRO A 37 -22.82 -8.72 8.28
C PRO A 37 -23.33 -8.67 6.84
N ASP A 38 -23.49 -9.85 6.24
CA ASP A 38 -24.17 -10.01 4.96
C ASP A 38 -25.62 -9.51 5.14
N MET A 39 -25.94 -8.38 4.52
CA MET A 39 -27.22 -7.71 4.67
C MET A 39 -28.34 -8.36 3.84
N GLY A 40 -28.09 -9.57 3.31
CA GLY A 40 -29.11 -10.49 2.84
C GLY A 40 -30.14 -9.92 1.85
N GLY A 41 -29.70 -9.16 0.84
CA GLY A 41 -30.58 -8.63 -0.20
C GLY A 41 -31.42 -7.41 0.19
N MET A 42 -31.14 -6.75 1.32
CA MET A 42 -31.76 -5.47 1.67
C MET A 42 -31.34 -4.37 0.66
N ASP A 43 -32.28 -3.50 0.32
CA ASP A 43 -31.96 -2.31 -0.49
C ASP A 43 -31.10 -1.36 0.33
N MET A 44 -29.83 -1.27 -0.05
CA MET A 44 -28.83 -0.42 0.59
C MET A 44 -28.69 0.95 -0.08
N SER A 45 -29.56 1.27 -1.04
CA SER A 45 -29.60 2.59 -1.65
C SER A 45 -29.86 3.66 -0.58
N GLY A 46 -29.00 4.69 -0.54
CA GLY A 46 -29.11 5.72 0.51
C GLY A 46 -28.32 5.43 1.80
N TRP A 47 -27.60 4.32 1.87
CA TRP A 47 -26.67 4.02 2.97
C TRP A 47 -25.23 3.98 2.47
N ARG A 48 -24.28 4.22 3.36
CA ARG A 48 -22.85 4.04 3.10
C ARG A 48 -22.20 3.28 4.26
N MET A 49 -21.20 2.48 3.94
CA MET A 49 -20.39 1.80 4.93
C MET A 49 -19.35 2.76 5.51
N LEU A 50 -19.26 2.81 6.83
CA LEU A 50 -18.27 3.59 7.56
C LEU A 50 -17.42 2.66 8.43
N PRO A 51 -16.08 2.70 8.32
CA PRO A 51 -15.23 2.04 9.30
C PRO A 51 -15.36 2.73 10.66
N ALA A 52 -15.63 1.97 11.71
CA ALA A 52 -15.77 2.45 13.08
C ALA A 52 -14.91 1.59 14.02
N GLY A 53 -13.62 1.89 14.11
CA GLY A 53 -12.66 1.09 14.89
C GLY A 53 -12.42 -0.28 14.25
N LEU A 54 -12.83 -1.36 14.89
CA LEU A 54 -12.66 -2.76 14.42
C LEU A 54 -13.87 -3.32 13.68
N SER A 55 -14.91 -2.53 13.47
CA SER A 55 -16.15 -2.93 12.80
C SER A 55 -16.53 -1.90 11.73
N ALA A 56 -17.40 -2.30 10.81
CA ALA A 56 -18.05 -1.39 9.90
C ALA A 56 -19.47 -1.13 10.37
N VAL A 57 -19.94 0.09 10.24
CA VAL A 57 -21.31 0.52 10.53
C VAL A 57 -21.92 1.16 9.29
N MET A 58 -23.26 1.06 9.17
CA MET A 58 -23.98 1.70 8.09
C MET A 58 -24.51 3.05 8.58
N VAL A 59 -24.26 4.09 7.79
CA VAL A 59 -24.73 5.45 8.04
C VAL A 59 -25.47 5.97 6.80
N PRO A 60 -26.44 6.90 6.95
CA PRO A 60 -27.12 7.49 5.79
C PRO A 60 -26.14 8.20 4.85
N ALA A 61 -26.18 7.90 3.55
CA ALA A 61 -25.26 8.43 2.56
C ALA A 61 -25.38 9.96 2.37
N GLY A 62 -26.57 10.53 2.59
CA GLY A 62 -26.84 11.97 2.43
C GLY A 62 -26.27 12.86 3.55
N GLN A 63 -25.73 12.31 4.61
CA GLN A 63 -25.16 13.10 5.71
C GLN A 63 -23.72 13.54 5.42
N PRO A 64 -23.33 14.79 5.76
CA PRO A 64 -21.96 15.23 5.63
C PRO A 64 -21.04 14.44 6.57
N TRP A 65 -19.80 14.17 6.11
CA TRP A 65 -18.81 13.49 6.95
C TRP A 65 -18.43 14.33 8.16
N THR A 66 -18.43 13.70 9.31
CA THR A 66 -17.86 14.28 10.52
C THR A 66 -16.33 14.16 10.52
N PRO A 67 -15.60 14.98 11.28
CA PRO A 67 -14.15 14.80 11.43
C PRO A 67 -13.74 13.42 11.95
N LEU A 68 -14.60 12.81 12.79
CA LEU A 68 -14.38 11.46 13.31
C LEU A 68 -14.47 10.40 12.21
N GLU A 69 -15.47 10.49 11.33
CA GLU A 69 -15.62 9.62 10.16
C GLU A 69 -14.43 9.72 9.22
N PHE A 70 -13.98 10.94 8.94
CA PHE A 70 -12.77 11.16 8.17
C PHE A 70 -11.55 10.50 8.83
N GLY A 71 -11.41 10.63 10.14
CA GLY A 71 -10.33 10.01 10.92
C GLY A 71 -10.36 8.48 10.86
N PHE A 72 -11.52 7.86 11.01
CA PHE A 72 -11.65 6.39 10.90
C PHE A 72 -11.36 5.90 9.47
N THR A 73 -11.84 6.61 8.46
CA THR A 73 -11.56 6.26 7.06
C THR A 73 -10.08 6.40 6.74
N PHE A 74 -9.43 7.45 7.24
CA PHE A 74 -7.98 7.60 7.13
C PHE A 74 -7.24 6.46 7.82
N ALA A 75 -7.62 6.09 9.04
CA ALA A 75 -7.00 4.98 9.77
C ALA A 75 -7.18 3.65 9.01
N MET A 76 -8.35 3.39 8.45
CA MET A 76 -8.60 2.24 7.59
C MET A 76 -7.65 2.21 6.39
N TRP A 77 -7.54 3.30 5.62
CA TRP A 77 -6.63 3.39 4.49
C TRP A 77 -5.16 3.23 4.91
N ALA A 78 -4.76 3.85 6.02
CA ALA A 78 -3.38 3.75 6.52
C ALA A 78 -3.02 2.31 6.90
N VAL A 79 -3.88 1.62 7.65
CA VAL A 79 -3.66 0.21 8.04
C VAL A 79 -3.66 -0.70 6.82
N MET A 80 -4.57 -0.47 5.86
CA MET A 80 -4.62 -1.22 4.61
C MET A 80 -3.32 -1.05 3.80
N MET A 81 -2.82 0.18 3.63
CA MET A 81 -1.53 0.43 2.96
C MET A 81 -0.36 -0.22 3.70
N ILE A 82 -0.35 -0.20 5.03
CA ILE A 82 0.65 -0.92 5.83
C ILE A 82 0.60 -2.42 5.52
N GLY A 83 -0.57 -3.05 5.57
CA GLY A 83 -0.73 -4.48 5.32
C GLY A 83 -0.29 -4.90 3.92
N MET A 84 -0.61 -4.11 2.90
CA MET A 84 -0.29 -4.39 1.50
C MET A 84 1.19 -4.13 1.17
N MET A 85 1.79 -3.08 1.73
CA MET A 85 3.06 -2.54 1.25
C MET A 85 4.26 -2.85 2.14
N THR A 86 4.07 -3.22 3.41
CA THR A 86 5.16 -3.62 4.31
C THR A 86 5.97 -4.81 3.77
N PRO A 87 5.36 -5.87 3.20
CA PRO A 87 6.12 -6.98 2.63
C PRO A 87 7.09 -6.54 1.51
N SER A 88 6.70 -5.55 0.73
CA SER A 88 7.54 -5.04 -0.36
C SER A 88 8.73 -4.19 0.11
N ALA A 89 8.69 -3.67 1.34
CA ALA A 89 9.81 -2.96 1.97
C ALA A 89 10.81 -3.90 2.67
N ALA A 90 10.44 -5.16 2.91
CA ALA A 90 11.25 -6.10 3.65
C ALA A 90 12.68 -6.29 3.09
N PRO A 91 12.91 -6.43 1.77
CA PRO A 91 14.26 -6.56 1.22
C PRO A 91 15.16 -5.37 1.58
N LEU A 92 14.63 -4.14 1.46
CA LEU A 92 15.37 -2.94 1.82
C LEU A 92 15.70 -2.90 3.32
N ALA A 93 14.71 -3.16 4.17
CA ALA A 93 14.87 -3.14 5.62
C ALA A 93 15.93 -4.16 6.09
N LEU A 94 15.92 -5.37 5.51
CA LEU A 94 16.90 -6.42 5.82
C LEU A 94 18.33 -6.03 5.37
N ILE A 95 18.46 -5.45 4.17
CA ILE A 95 19.76 -4.97 3.66
C ILE A 95 20.27 -3.82 4.54
N TYR A 96 19.38 -2.90 4.92
CA TYR A 96 19.73 -1.75 5.76
C TYR A 96 20.19 -2.17 7.16
N ALA A 97 19.48 -3.11 7.79
CA ALA A 97 19.88 -3.68 9.08
C ALA A 97 21.27 -4.32 8.99
N ARG A 98 21.53 -5.07 7.91
CA ARG A 98 22.85 -5.70 7.69
C ARG A 98 23.95 -4.66 7.45
N ALA A 99 23.68 -3.61 6.69
CA ALA A 99 24.64 -2.53 6.47
C ALA A 99 25.01 -1.83 7.78
N GLY A 100 24.04 -1.59 8.66
CA GLY A 100 24.28 -1.03 10.00
C GLY A 100 25.19 -1.90 10.88
N GLN A 101 25.11 -3.21 10.74
CA GLN A 101 25.98 -4.14 11.48
C GLN A 101 27.42 -4.16 10.92
N ILE A 102 27.55 -4.18 9.59
CA ILE A 102 28.87 -4.17 8.94
C ILE A 102 29.62 -2.87 9.28
N THR A 103 28.91 -1.74 9.34
CA THR A 103 29.48 -0.44 9.72
C THR A 103 29.66 -0.26 11.22
N ARG A 104 29.34 -1.29 12.03
CA ARG A 104 29.39 -1.25 13.51
C ARG A 104 28.63 -0.07 14.11
N ALA A 105 27.48 0.24 13.54
CA ALA A 105 26.61 1.31 14.05
C ALA A 105 26.17 0.98 15.50
N THR A 106 26.08 1.98 16.34
CA THR A 106 25.73 1.85 17.78
C THR A 106 24.33 1.23 17.96
N HIS A 107 23.38 1.57 17.09
CA HIS A 107 21.99 1.10 17.17
C HIS A 107 21.42 0.74 15.77
N PRO A 108 21.87 -0.37 15.13
CA PRO A 108 21.46 -0.71 13.76
C PRO A 108 19.96 -0.99 13.63
N PHE A 109 19.34 -1.56 14.67
CA PHE A 109 17.89 -1.82 14.69
C PHE A 109 17.05 -0.55 14.79
N ALA A 110 17.49 0.41 15.62
CA ALA A 110 16.82 1.70 15.72
C ALA A 110 16.85 2.43 14.38
N ALA A 111 18.01 2.44 13.69
CA ALA A 111 18.13 3.03 12.36
C ALA A 111 17.21 2.36 11.34
N THR A 112 17.08 1.01 11.38
CA THR A 112 16.14 0.28 10.53
C THR A 112 14.68 0.61 10.87
N GLY A 113 14.35 0.76 12.15
CA GLY A 113 13.03 1.21 12.59
C GLY A 113 12.68 2.61 12.07
N TRP A 114 13.63 3.55 12.12
CA TRP A 114 13.46 4.90 11.55
C TRP A 114 13.27 4.87 10.03
N LEU A 115 13.98 4.00 9.31
CA LEU A 115 13.78 3.79 7.88
C LEU A 115 12.37 3.28 7.59
N VAL A 116 11.90 2.26 8.31
CA VAL A 116 10.55 1.72 8.16
C VAL A 116 9.50 2.79 8.47
N LEU A 117 9.71 3.57 9.54
CA LEU A 117 8.82 4.69 9.87
C LEU A 117 8.74 5.69 8.71
N GLY A 118 9.87 6.10 8.12
CA GLY A 118 9.87 7.00 6.95
C GLY A 118 9.08 6.42 5.76
N TYR A 119 9.23 5.12 5.51
CA TYR A 119 8.45 4.42 4.48
C TYR A 119 6.94 4.44 4.77
N LEU A 120 6.55 4.15 6.00
CA LEU A 120 5.14 4.15 6.42
C LEU A 120 4.53 5.55 6.42
N LEU A 121 5.30 6.59 6.75
CA LEU A 121 4.85 7.98 6.64
C LEU A 121 4.48 8.36 5.21
N MET A 122 5.24 7.90 4.20
CA MET A 122 4.91 8.14 2.80
C MET A 122 3.59 7.45 2.41
N TRP A 123 3.37 6.22 2.86
CA TRP A 123 2.11 5.51 2.62
C TRP A 123 0.93 6.10 3.41
N SER A 124 1.19 6.68 4.59
CA SER A 124 0.17 7.43 5.33
C SER A 124 -0.23 8.72 4.59
N ALA A 125 0.71 9.39 3.94
CA ALA A 125 0.40 10.53 3.08
C ALA A 125 -0.48 10.12 1.87
N PHE A 126 -0.21 8.97 1.25
CA PHE A 126 -1.09 8.40 0.23
C PHE A 126 -2.48 8.07 0.80
N ALA A 127 -2.55 7.45 1.98
CA ALA A 127 -3.81 7.12 2.66
C ALA A 127 -4.65 8.37 2.92
N LEU A 128 -4.02 9.49 3.28
CA LEU A 128 -4.71 10.78 3.44
C LEU A 128 -5.30 11.26 2.11
N GLY A 129 -4.54 11.19 1.03
CA GLY A 129 -5.02 11.50 -0.32
C GLY A 129 -6.17 10.60 -0.76
N ALA A 130 -6.07 9.28 -0.51
CA ALA A 130 -7.12 8.31 -0.83
C ALA A 130 -8.41 8.58 -0.03
N THR A 131 -8.29 8.94 1.25
CA THR A 131 -9.42 9.35 2.09
C THR A 131 -10.10 10.62 1.54
N ALA A 132 -9.32 11.61 1.12
CA ALA A 132 -9.86 12.82 0.53
C ALA A 132 -10.57 12.54 -0.81
N ILE A 133 -10.02 11.65 -1.63
CA ILE A 133 -10.66 11.19 -2.88
C ILE A 133 -11.97 10.46 -2.55
N GLN A 134 -11.97 9.54 -1.59
CA GLN A 134 -13.16 8.81 -1.17
C GLN A 134 -14.26 9.78 -0.68
N TRP A 135 -13.89 10.75 0.14
CA TRP A 135 -14.81 11.78 0.59
C TRP A 135 -15.41 12.60 -0.57
N ALA A 136 -14.58 12.97 -1.56
CA ALA A 136 -15.05 13.72 -2.72
C ALA A 136 -15.98 12.88 -3.62
N LEU A 137 -15.68 11.60 -3.82
CA LEU A 137 -16.51 10.66 -4.58
C LEU A 137 -17.85 10.41 -3.90
N ASP A 138 -17.87 10.26 -2.57
CA ASP A 138 -19.09 10.11 -1.78
C ASP A 138 -19.97 11.37 -1.90
N ARG A 139 -19.40 12.56 -1.75
CA ARG A 139 -20.12 13.83 -1.90
C ARG A 139 -20.70 14.06 -3.31
N SER A 140 -20.08 13.46 -4.32
CA SER A 140 -20.51 13.54 -5.72
C SER A 140 -21.50 12.45 -6.11
N ALA A 141 -21.91 11.59 -5.17
CA ALA A 141 -22.74 10.40 -5.41
C ALA A 141 -22.15 9.45 -6.48
N TRP A 142 -20.83 9.36 -6.55
CA TRP A 142 -20.10 8.46 -7.44
C TRP A 142 -19.58 7.22 -6.73
N LEU A 143 -19.92 7.06 -5.46
CA LEU A 143 -19.53 5.91 -4.61
C LEU A 143 -20.81 5.19 -4.20
N ASP A 144 -20.82 3.87 -4.39
CA ASP A 144 -21.88 2.99 -3.95
C ASP A 144 -21.72 2.62 -2.46
N TRP A 145 -22.72 1.99 -1.87
CA TRP A 145 -22.76 1.63 -0.45
C TRP A 145 -21.59 0.72 -0.01
N ASP A 146 -21.07 -0.12 -0.91
CA ASP A 146 -19.94 -1.03 -0.71
C ASP A 146 -18.57 -0.39 -0.98
N MET A 147 -18.54 0.94 -1.13
CA MET A 147 -17.36 1.73 -1.48
C MET A 147 -16.77 1.39 -2.85
N THR A 148 -17.58 0.87 -3.77
CA THR A 148 -17.23 0.81 -5.19
C THR A 148 -17.63 2.10 -5.90
N VAL A 149 -16.92 2.46 -6.95
CA VAL A 149 -17.25 3.62 -7.77
C VAL A 149 -18.20 3.24 -8.89
N THR A 150 -19.03 4.20 -9.31
CA THR A 150 -19.92 4.03 -10.48
C THR A 150 -19.14 3.60 -11.72
N GLN A 151 -19.79 2.89 -12.64
CA GLN A 151 -19.18 2.30 -13.83
C GLN A 151 -18.33 3.28 -14.66
N ARG A 152 -18.78 4.52 -14.82
CA ARG A 152 -18.02 5.55 -15.55
C ARG A 152 -16.72 5.95 -14.84
N VAL A 153 -16.78 6.07 -13.52
CA VAL A 153 -15.61 6.41 -12.70
C VAL A 153 -14.66 5.21 -12.63
N ALA A 154 -15.19 3.98 -12.53
CA ALA A 154 -14.41 2.75 -12.59
C ALA A 154 -13.62 2.65 -13.90
N SER A 155 -14.28 2.92 -15.03
CA SER A 155 -13.61 2.95 -16.33
C SER A 155 -12.49 3.98 -16.39
N ALA A 156 -12.69 5.19 -15.83
CA ALA A 156 -11.64 6.21 -15.77
C ALA A 156 -10.44 5.74 -14.91
N PHE A 157 -10.66 5.13 -13.75
CA PHE A 157 -9.59 4.58 -12.91
C PHE A 157 -8.83 3.45 -13.63
N LEU A 158 -9.54 2.53 -14.28
CA LEU A 158 -8.93 1.45 -15.07
C LEU A 158 -8.10 2.00 -16.23
N MET A 159 -8.61 2.99 -16.95
CA MET A 159 -7.90 3.65 -18.05
C MET A 159 -6.62 4.31 -17.56
N VAL A 160 -6.69 5.12 -16.50
CA VAL A 160 -5.52 5.80 -15.90
C VAL A 160 -4.50 4.78 -15.42
N ALA A 161 -4.95 3.74 -14.70
CA ALA A 161 -4.06 2.69 -14.22
C ALA A 161 -3.41 1.93 -15.38
N GLY A 162 -4.18 1.60 -16.41
CA GLY A 162 -3.70 0.90 -17.60
C GLY A 162 -2.65 1.71 -18.37
N VAL A 163 -2.93 2.99 -18.65
CA VAL A 163 -1.97 3.89 -19.33
C VAL A 163 -0.71 4.08 -18.49
N TYR A 164 -0.86 4.22 -17.17
CA TYR A 164 0.28 4.39 -16.28
C TYR A 164 1.25 3.22 -16.31
N GLN A 165 0.77 1.98 -16.57
CA GLN A 165 1.63 0.79 -16.70
C GLN A 165 2.64 0.89 -17.85
N TRP A 166 2.40 1.76 -18.84
CA TRP A 166 3.26 1.95 -20.02
C TRP A 166 4.23 3.12 -19.84
N THR A 167 4.09 3.90 -18.77
CA THR A 167 4.89 5.11 -18.58
C THR A 167 6.33 4.79 -18.17
N PRO A 168 7.30 5.55 -18.66
CA PRO A 168 8.70 5.43 -18.22
C PRO A 168 8.85 5.75 -16.73
N LEU A 169 8.00 6.62 -16.17
CA LEU A 169 8.01 6.98 -14.75
C LEU A 169 7.80 5.75 -13.86
N LYS A 170 6.79 4.92 -14.17
CA LYS A 170 6.58 3.66 -13.45
C LYS A 170 7.83 2.79 -13.48
N HIS A 171 8.44 2.62 -14.66
CA HIS A 171 9.60 1.73 -14.81
C HIS A 171 10.82 2.24 -14.02
N VAL A 172 11.08 3.54 -14.02
CA VAL A 172 12.16 4.15 -13.22
C VAL A 172 11.92 3.95 -11.72
N CYS A 173 10.68 4.15 -11.26
CA CYS A 173 10.32 3.93 -9.86
C CYS A 173 10.41 2.45 -9.47
N LEU A 174 9.95 1.54 -10.33
CA LEU A 174 10.00 0.11 -10.09
C LEU A 174 11.44 -0.41 -10.01
N ALA A 175 12.33 0.05 -10.88
CA ALA A 175 13.75 -0.32 -10.86
C ALA A 175 14.43 0.03 -9.52
N ALA A 176 14.07 1.18 -8.92
CA ALA A 176 14.56 1.55 -7.59
C ALA A 176 14.08 0.60 -6.49
N CYS A 177 12.85 0.09 -6.59
CA CYS A 177 12.32 -0.91 -5.66
C CYS A 177 12.94 -2.30 -5.86
N GLN A 178 13.24 -2.68 -7.11
CA GLN A 178 13.85 -3.97 -7.45
C GLN A 178 15.33 -4.06 -7.08
N SER A 179 16.01 -2.93 -6.88
CA SER A 179 17.45 -2.87 -6.60
C SER A 179 17.76 -2.11 -5.31
N PRO A 180 17.34 -2.62 -4.13
CA PRO A 180 17.46 -1.90 -2.86
C PRO A 180 18.90 -1.61 -2.47
N LEU A 181 19.86 -2.46 -2.82
CA LEU A 181 21.29 -2.22 -2.57
C LEU A 181 21.81 -1.03 -3.38
N ALA A 182 21.52 -0.99 -4.68
CA ALA A 182 21.90 0.13 -5.55
C ALA A 182 21.22 1.43 -5.09
N PHE A 183 19.98 1.35 -4.63
CA PHE A 183 19.25 2.47 -4.04
C PHE A 183 19.97 3.05 -2.81
N ILE A 184 20.39 2.22 -1.86
CA ILE A 184 21.14 2.65 -0.67
C ILE A 184 22.47 3.30 -1.09
N HIS A 185 23.21 2.69 -2.00
CA HIS A 185 24.49 3.23 -2.48
C HIS A 185 24.32 4.60 -3.14
N LYS A 186 23.30 4.79 -3.97
CA LYS A 186 22.98 6.06 -4.63
C LYS A 186 22.68 7.18 -3.63
N LEU A 187 22.18 6.85 -2.44
CA LEU A 187 21.87 7.81 -1.36
C LEU A 187 23.06 8.09 -0.41
N GLY A 188 24.25 7.58 -0.73
CA GLY A 188 25.46 7.78 0.08
C GLY A 188 25.66 6.71 1.15
N GLY A 189 24.98 5.57 1.06
CA GLY A 189 25.17 4.42 1.95
C GLY A 189 24.27 4.42 3.19
N PHE A 190 24.68 3.63 4.19
CA PHE A 190 23.96 3.50 5.46
C PHE A 190 24.08 4.80 6.30
N ARG A 191 22.96 5.24 6.85
CA ARG A 191 22.88 6.36 7.77
C ARG A 191 22.37 5.88 9.13
N GLY A 192 23.20 5.98 10.16
CA GLY A 192 22.85 5.54 11.52
C GLY A 192 22.00 6.55 12.29
N ASP A 193 21.92 7.79 11.83
CA ASP A 193 21.13 8.87 12.43
C ASP A 193 19.63 8.74 12.08
N ALA A 194 18.77 9.13 13.01
CA ALA A 194 17.32 9.01 12.83
C ALA A 194 16.81 9.79 11.61
N SER A 195 17.27 11.02 11.42
CA SER A 195 16.84 11.90 10.33
C SER A 195 17.25 11.35 8.95
N GLY A 196 18.47 10.86 8.82
CA GLY A 196 18.97 10.25 7.60
C GLY A 196 18.28 8.92 7.27
N ALA A 197 18.00 8.09 8.28
CA ALA A 197 17.27 6.85 8.10
C ALA A 197 15.79 7.12 7.68
N ILE A 198 15.10 8.07 8.33
CA ILE A 198 13.74 8.49 7.96
C ILE A 198 13.73 9.04 6.52
N ALA A 199 14.69 9.92 6.17
CA ALA A 199 14.78 10.47 4.82
C ALA A 199 15.01 9.38 3.75
N THR A 200 15.80 8.35 4.06
CA THR A 200 16.00 7.18 3.20
C THR A 200 14.70 6.40 3.02
N GLY A 201 13.97 6.18 4.12
CA GLY A 201 12.66 5.52 4.12
C GLY A 201 11.60 6.30 3.32
N LEU A 202 11.50 7.61 3.52
CA LEU A 202 10.60 8.49 2.75
C LEU A 202 10.89 8.43 1.25
N ARG A 203 12.17 8.51 0.86
CA ARG A 203 12.57 8.43 -0.56
C ARG A 203 12.22 7.08 -1.16
N HIS A 204 12.49 5.98 -0.44
CA HIS A 204 12.10 4.64 -0.91
C HIS A 204 10.58 4.52 -1.01
N GLY A 205 9.84 5.03 -0.02
CA GLY A 205 8.38 5.10 -0.05
C GLY A 205 7.85 5.88 -1.24
N ALA A 206 8.50 7.01 -1.60
CA ALA A 206 8.13 7.79 -2.77
C ALA A 206 8.33 7.02 -4.08
N TYR A 207 9.43 6.29 -4.25
CA TYR A 207 9.62 5.40 -5.41
C TYR A 207 8.63 4.25 -5.42
N CYS A 208 8.36 3.65 -4.24
CA CYS A 208 7.38 2.59 -4.09
C CYS A 208 5.96 3.08 -4.44
N LEU A 209 5.57 4.25 -3.96
CA LEU A 209 4.33 4.91 -4.32
C LEU A 209 4.29 5.20 -5.83
N GLY A 210 5.36 5.81 -6.37
CA GLY A 210 5.49 6.10 -7.80
C GLY A 210 5.33 4.87 -8.69
N CYS A 211 5.76 3.68 -8.30
CA CYS A 211 5.59 2.48 -9.13
C CYS A 211 4.18 1.88 -9.09
N CYS A 212 3.38 2.11 -8.04
CA CYS A 212 2.11 1.38 -7.88
C CYS A 212 0.90 2.23 -7.44
N TRP A 213 1.00 3.57 -7.31
CA TRP A 213 -0.13 4.41 -6.86
C TRP A 213 -1.39 4.21 -7.71
N ALA A 214 -1.23 4.11 -9.04
CA ALA A 214 -2.35 3.93 -9.95
C ALA A 214 -3.04 2.56 -9.76
N LEU A 215 -2.27 1.51 -9.41
CA LEU A 215 -2.85 0.22 -9.04
C LEU A 215 -3.61 0.30 -7.72
N MET A 216 -3.11 1.09 -6.75
CA MET A 216 -3.80 1.26 -5.47
C MET A 216 -5.12 2.03 -5.62
N THR A 217 -5.28 2.89 -6.63
CA THR A 217 -6.58 3.52 -6.91
C THR A 217 -7.62 2.52 -7.44
N LEU A 218 -7.21 1.36 -7.97
CA LEU A 218 -8.13 0.30 -8.38
C LEU A 218 -8.89 -0.34 -7.20
N LEU A 219 -8.48 -0.06 -5.95
CA LEU A 219 -9.27 -0.44 -4.78
C LEU A 219 -10.67 0.16 -4.82
N PHE A 220 -10.84 1.34 -5.40
CA PHE A 220 -12.15 1.93 -5.63
C PHE A 220 -12.99 1.20 -6.68
N VAL A 221 -12.37 0.45 -7.59
CA VAL A 221 -13.08 -0.28 -8.65
C VAL A 221 -13.63 -1.60 -8.15
N GLY A 222 -12.83 -2.35 -7.39
CA GLY A 222 -13.21 -3.68 -6.89
C GLY A 222 -13.77 -3.68 -5.46
N GLY A 223 -13.99 -2.48 -4.89
CA GLY A 223 -14.44 -2.29 -3.51
C GLY A 223 -13.27 -2.12 -2.53
N VAL A 224 -13.26 -0.99 -1.83
CA VAL A 224 -12.18 -0.63 -0.89
C VAL A 224 -12.05 -1.66 0.24
N MET A 225 -13.17 -2.29 0.63
CA MET A 225 -13.23 -3.28 1.70
C MET A 225 -13.29 -4.73 1.22
N ASN A 226 -13.10 -4.99 -0.07
CA ASN A 226 -13.07 -6.33 -0.62
C ASN A 226 -11.70 -6.99 -0.34
N PRO A 227 -11.59 -7.97 0.60
CA PRO A 227 -10.31 -8.53 1.02
C PRO A 227 -9.63 -9.34 -0.10
N VAL A 228 -10.40 -9.95 -0.99
CA VAL A 228 -9.85 -10.69 -2.13
C VAL A 228 -9.20 -9.73 -3.10
N TRP A 229 -9.86 -8.61 -3.40
CA TRP A 229 -9.33 -7.58 -4.29
C TRP A 229 -8.08 -6.90 -3.71
N ILE A 230 -8.11 -6.58 -2.40
CA ILE A 230 -6.95 -6.08 -1.67
C ILE A 230 -5.76 -7.06 -1.79
N ALA A 231 -5.99 -8.37 -1.58
CA ALA A 231 -4.96 -9.39 -1.69
C ALA A 231 -4.39 -9.52 -3.10
N VAL A 232 -5.25 -9.48 -4.13
CA VAL A 232 -4.84 -9.53 -5.54
C VAL A 232 -3.92 -8.36 -5.89
N LEU A 233 -4.31 -7.12 -5.52
CA LEU A 233 -3.50 -5.93 -5.81
C LEU A 233 -2.20 -5.91 -5.00
N ALA A 234 -2.23 -6.33 -3.73
CA ALA A 234 -1.03 -6.46 -2.91
C ALA A 234 -0.06 -7.50 -3.48
N GLY A 235 -0.58 -8.68 -3.82
CA GLY A 235 0.20 -9.76 -4.43
C GLY A 235 0.80 -9.36 -5.78
N PHE A 236 0.03 -8.68 -6.61
CA PHE A 236 0.51 -8.15 -7.88
C PHE A 236 1.64 -7.12 -7.69
N ALA A 237 1.45 -6.14 -6.81
CA ALA A 237 2.47 -5.13 -6.52
C ALA A 237 3.75 -5.75 -5.93
N LEU A 238 3.61 -6.78 -5.09
CA LEU A 238 4.74 -7.53 -4.53
C LEU A 238 5.47 -8.32 -5.62
N LEU A 239 4.72 -9.01 -6.50
CA LEU A 239 5.26 -9.80 -7.60
C LEU A 239 6.09 -8.93 -8.55
N GLU A 240 5.57 -7.77 -8.97
CA GLU A 240 6.31 -6.83 -9.81
C GLU A 240 7.64 -6.38 -9.20
N LYS A 241 7.72 -6.27 -7.87
CA LYS A 241 8.92 -5.80 -7.18
C LYS A 241 9.96 -6.89 -6.93
N ILE A 242 9.53 -8.13 -6.72
CA ILE A 242 10.42 -9.24 -6.36
C ILE A 242 10.84 -10.02 -7.61
N ALA A 243 9.92 -10.24 -8.54
CA ALA A 243 10.21 -11.06 -9.71
C ALA A 243 10.85 -10.24 -10.83
N PRO A 244 11.92 -10.73 -11.46
CA PRO A 244 12.57 -10.06 -12.58
C PRO A 244 11.79 -10.31 -13.90
N ILE A 245 10.49 -10.04 -13.87
CA ILE A 245 9.56 -10.40 -14.98
C ILE A 245 9.68 -9.43 -16.18
N GLY A 246 10.45 -8.37 -16.04
CA GLY A 246 10.66 -7.41 -17.12
C GLY A 246 9.45 -6.48 -17.40
N PRO A 247 9.66 -5.43 -18.21
CA PRO A 247 8.64 -4.40 -18.45
C PRO A 247 7.44 -4.88 -19.28
N TRP A 248 7.57 -6.01 -20.00
CA TRP A 248 6.48 -6.55 -20.81
C TRP A 248 5.28 -6.98 -19.96
N PHE A 249 5.53 -7.48 -18.75
CA PHE A 249 4.47 -7.92 -17.84
C PHE A 249 3.58 -6.75 -17.40
N SER A 250 4.18 -5.65 -16.94
CA SER A 250 3.44 -4.44 -16.62
C SER A 250 2.63 -3.93 -17.82
N ARG A 251 3.23 -3.96 -19.03
CA ARG A 251 2.55 -3.54 -20.27
C ARG A 251 1.37 -4.46 -20.62
N ALA A 252 1.51 -5.77 -20.47
CA ALA A 252 0.42 -6.71 -20.70
C ALA A 252 -0.76 -6.45 -19.75
N VAL A 253 -0.48 -6.25 -18.46
CA VAL A 253 -1.51 -5.88 -17.48
C VAL A 253 -2.12 -4.53 -17.82
N GLY A 254 -1.32 -3.55 -18.24
CA GLY A 254 -1.82 -2.26 -18.71
C GLY A 254 -2.81 -2.41 -19.87
N ALA A 255 -2.50 -3.26 -20.85
CA ALA A 255 -3.42 -3.56 -21.96
C ALA A 255 -4.74 -4.17 -21.47
N VAL A 256 -4.68 -5.14 -20.54
CA VAL A 256 -5.88 -5.75 -19.95
C VAL A 256 -6.74 -4.71 -19.25
N LEU A 257 -6.13 -3.82 -18.46
CA LEU A 257 -6.85 -2.74 -17.74
C LEU A 257 -7.51 -1.76 -18.72
N ILE A 258 -6.85 -1.41 -19.83
CA ILE A 258 -7.41 -0.53 -20.86
C ILE A 258 -8.58 -1.22 -21.55
N LEU A 259 -8.45 -2.50 -21.92
CA LEU A 259 -9.55 -3.26 -22.53
C LEU A 259 -10.75 -3.38 -21.59
N ALA A 260 -10.51 -3.63 -20.31
CA ALA A 260 -11.56 -3.65 -19.29
C ALA A 260 -12.24 -2.27 -19.16
N ALA A 261 -11.47 -1.17 -19.19
CA ALA A 261 -12.02 0.17 -19.17
C ALA A 261 -12.94 0.45 -20.36
N LEU A 262 -12.53 0.04 -21.56
CA LEU A 262 -13.33 0.20 -22.77
C LEU A 262 -14.59 -0.66 -22.75
N ALA A 263 -14.50 -1.90 -22.27
CA ALA A 263 -15.65 -2.80 -22.14
C ALA A 263 -16.70 -2.30 -21.13
N LEU A 264 -16.31 -1.49 -20.13
CA LEU A 264 -17.24 -0.87 -19.19
C LEU A 264 -17.99 0.34 -19.79
N ILE A 265 -17.49 0.95 -20.86
CA ILE A 265 -18.12 2.12 -21.50
C ILE A 265 -19.05 1.69 -22.65
N SER A 266 -18.78 0.53 -23.27
CA SER A 266 -19.59 -0.03 -24.35
C SER A 266 -20.91 -0.60 -23.82
#